data_c927729dd7a2455ea2fc28bfd9a01b9b
#
_entry.id   c927729dd7a2455ea2fc28bfd9a01b9b
#
_cell.length_a   1.000
_cell.length_b   1.000
_cell.length_c   1.000
_cell.angle_alpha   90.00
_cell.angle_beta   90.00
_cell.angle_gamma   90.00
#
_symmetry.space_group_name_H-M   'P 1'
#
loop_
_entity.id
_entity.type
_entity.pdbx_description
1 polymer ?
#
loop_
_entity_poly.entity_id
_entity_poly.type
_entity_poly.pdbx_seq_one_letter_code
_entity_poly.pdbx_strand_id
1 'polypeptide(L)'
;MTTCGETSLLKEEEYVTDAVDHRGISARRSNTGRWRAAWFIIGVEVAERFAYYGIASNLISYLTGPLGQSTAAAAANVNAWSGIATLLPLLGAFVADAFLGRYRTIIVASLIYVLGLAFLTLSAFMIPNSDEGEVTSSSPSSLLNALFFFSLYLVAIGQSGHKPCVQAFGADQFDEKDPQEKSDRSSFFNWWYLSMSAGICLAILVVVYIQQEFSWAFGFGIPCVFMVISLVLFVLGRISYRYSKKRHGDEETNPFTRIARVFFVAFKNPRLSSSELCRVELEANPSQDSPKKLRFLNKSLLVPNDSAEGESACKSKDVEDATALIRLIPVWLTTLAYAIPYAQYLTFFTKQGVTMERTIFPGVKIPPASLQVLIGISIVIFVPIYDRVLVPIARSITKDPCGLTMLRRIGVGMVLSALTMVIAALVESKRLETAKEHGLIDQPQATVPMSIWWLIPQYLLLGLADVHTLVGMQEFFYSQVPTELRSIGLALYLSALGVGSLLSSLLISVIDLATGGDAGNSWFNSNLNKAHLDYFYWLLAVLSAVGFLTFWFISRSYIYRQVDQV
;
A
#
# COMPACT_ATOMS: atom_id res chain seq x y z
N MET A 1 2.92 -21.61 56.44
CA MET A 1 2.93 -22.18 55.06
C MET A 1 2.36 -21.19 54.03
N THR A 2 2.66 -19.89 54.14
CA THR A 2 2.08 -18.82 53.29
C THR A 2 3.13 -18.08 52.44
N THR A 3 4.41 -18.47 52.50
CA THR A 3 5.50 -17.73 51.82
C THR A 3 5.91 -18.28 50.45
N CYS A 4 5.47 -19.48 50.08
CA CYS A 4 5.91 -20.10 48.80
C CYS A 4 5.02 -19.68 47.60
N GLY A 5 3.77 -19.36 47.85
CA GLY A 5 2.82 -18.91 46.81
C GLY A 5 3.02 -17.44 46.40
N GLU A 6 3.29 -16.57 47.35
CA GLU A 6 3.52 -15.13 47.08
C GLU A 6 4.83 -14.89 46.32
N THR A 7 5.90 -15.69 46.63
CA THR A 7 7.18 -15.57 45.91
C THR A 7 7.09 -16.06 44.45
N SER A 8 6.18 -16.99 44.14
CA SER A 8 5.94 -17.44 42.75
C SER A 8 5.12 -16.42 41.96
N LEU A 9 4.10 -15.81 42.57
CA LEU A 9 3.29 -14.76 41.96
C LEU A 9 4.09 -13.48 41.70
N LEU A 10 4.93 -13.05 42.64
CA LEU A 10 5.84 -11.91 42.48
C LEU A 10 6.88 -12.15 41.36
N LYS A 11 7.32 -13.39 41.14
CA LYS A 11 8.19 -13.76 40.03
C LYS A 11 7.47 -13.79 38.71
N GLU A 12 6.20 -14.17 38.64
CA GLU A 12 5.37 -14.12 37.42
C GLU A 12 5.05 -12.69 37.01
N GLU A 13 4.88 -11.76 37.97
CA GLU A 13 4.67 -10.33 37.65
C GLU A 13 5.93 -9.64 37.09
N GLU A 14 7.14 -10.12 37.44
CA GLU A 14 8.41 -9.51 37.00
C GLU A 14 8.79 -9.92 35.56
N TYR A 15 8.35 -11.06 35.07
CA TYR A 15 8.72 -11.62 33.76
C TYR A 15 7.52 -11.70 32.79
N VAL A 16 7.81 -11.55 31.48
CA VAL A 16 6.82 -11.77 30.41
C VAL A 16 6.89 -13.23 29.98
N THR A 17 5.77 -13.95 30.07
CA THR A 17 5.71 -15.40 29.85
C THR A 17 6.02 -15.84 28.41
N ASP A 18 5.64 -15.02 27.42
CA ASP A 18 5.70 -15.37 26.00
C ASP A 18 6.83 -14.67 25.24
N ALA A 19 7.73 -13.97 25.94
CA ALA A 19 8.82 -13.23 25.35
C ALA A 19 10.18 -13.55 26.02
N VAL A 20 11.24 -13.39 25.20
CA VAL A 20 12.64 -13.52 25.65
C VAL A 20 13.41 -12.22 25.32
N ASP A 21 14.49 -11.99 26.06
CA ASP A 21 15.43 -10.91 25.79
C ASP A 21 16.41 -11.28 24.65
N HIS A 22 17.36 -10.39 24.36
CA HIS A 22 18.39 -10.59 23.35
C HIS A 22 19.35 -11.77 23.64
N ARG A 23 19.34 -12.34 24.86
CA ARG A 23 20.14 -13.50 25.29
C ARG A 23 19.33 -14.79 25.26
N GLY A 24 18.03 -14.73 24.94
CA GLY A 24 17.14 -15.88 24.96
C GLY A 24 16.59 -16.24 26.37
N ILE A 25 16.81 -15.38 27.38
CA ILE A 25 16.27 -15.52 28.74
C ILE A 25 14.89 -14.86 28.79
N SER A 26 14.00 -15.32 29.68
CA SER A 26 12.67 -14.70 29.87
C SER A 26 12.78 -13.18 30.06
N ALA A 27 12.01 -12.44 29.30
CA ALA A 27 12.08 -10.98 29.26
C ALA A 27 11.60 -10.34 30.57
N ARG A 28 12.43 -9.49 31.20
CA ARG A 28 12.05 -8.73 32.39
C ARG A 28 11.26 -7.48 32.02
N ARG A 29 10.08 -7.28 32.63
CA ARG A 29 9.20 -6.11 32.38
C ARG A 29 9.90 -4.78 32.64
N SER A 30 10.77 -4.70 33.64
CA SER A 30 11.49 -3.46 34.03
C SER A 30 12.50 -3.00 32.99
N ASN A 31 13.12 -3.90 32.23
CA ASN A 31 14.27 -3.61 31.37
C ASN A 31 14.00 -3.80 29.88
N THR A 32 12.90 -4.46 29.51
CA THR A 32 12.60 -4.80 28.13
C THR A 32 11.19 -4.37 27.72
N GLY A 33 11.01 -4.09 26.42
CA GLY A 33 9.73 -3.77 25.81
C GLY A 33 9.21 -2.38 26.14
N ARG A 34 7.88 -2.21 26.00
CA ARG A 34 7.15 -0.96 26.24
C ARG A 34 7.69 0.21 25.40
N TRP A 35 7.45 1.43 25.85
CA TRP A 35 7.87 2.64 25.17
C TRP A 35 9.39 2.78 24.95
N ARG A 36 10.21 2.15 25.80
CA ARG A 36 11.68 2.16 25.62
C ARG A 36 12.11 1.48 24.32
N ALA A 37 11.45 0.38 23.97
CA ALA A 37 11.67 -0.34 22.71
C ALA A 37 10.91 0.30 21.56
N ALA A 38 9.66 0.73 21.79
CA ALA A 38 8.77 1.27 20.78
C ALA A 38 9.33 2.51 20.06
N TRP A 39 10.00 3.43 20.78
CA TRP A 39 10.57 4.62 20.16
C TRP A 39 11.66 4.33 19.13
N PHE A 40 12.52 3.33 19.37
CA PHE A 40 13.50 2.91 18.35
C PHE A 40 12.80 2.38 17.09
N ILE A 41 11.72 1.62 17.27
CA ILE A 41 10.97 1.01 16.17
C ILE A 41 10.19 2.06 15.39
N ILE A 42 9.57 3.03 16.08
CA ILE A 42 8.90 4.18 15.45
C ILE A 42 9.91 5.00 14.62
N GLY A 43 11.12 5.21 15.14
CA GLY A 43 12.17 5.90 14.39
C GLY A 43 12.53 5.24 13.06
N VAL A 44 12.53 3.90 13.03
CA VAL A 44 12.74 3.13 11.79
C VAL A 44 11.63 3.36 10.78
N GLU A 45 10.37 3.39 11.23
CA GLU A 45 9.24 3.64 10.34
C GLU A 45 9.27 5.05 9.77
N VAL A 46 9.56 6.06 10.60
CA VAL A 46 9.69 7.45 10.13
C VAL A 46 10.74 7.56 9.03
N ALA A 47 11.91 6.94 9.23
CA ALA A 47 12.98 6.98 8.24
C ALA A 47 12.60 6.25 6.95
N GLU A 48 11.91 5.11 7.06
CA GLU A 48 11.43 4.35 5.89
C GLU A 48 10.39 5.15 5.11
N ARG A 49 9.38 5.72 5.77
CA ARG A 49 8.37 6.57 5.11
C ARG A 49 9.02 7.79 4.45
N PHE A 50 9.94 8.43 5.16
CA PHE A 50 10.70 9.56 4.63
C PHE A 50 11.47 9.16 3.37
N ALA A 51 12.14 8.02 3.36
CA ALA A 51 12.87 7.53 2.20
C ALA A 51 11.96 7.16 1.03
N TYR A 52 10.91 6.38 1.28
CA TYR A 52 9.99 5.94 0.23
C TYR A 52 9.30 7.11 -0.47
N TYR A 53 8.67 8.01 0.30
CA TYR A 53 7.96 9.15 -0.28
C TYR A 53 8.89 10.20 -0.84
N GLY A 54 10.12 10.31 -0.32
CA GLY A 54 11.17 11.13 -0.91
C GLY A 54 11.56 10.69 -2.32
N ILE A 55 11.43 9.39 -2.64
CA ILE A 55 11.62 8.87 -4.00
C ILE A 55 10.32 8.96 -4.80
N ALA A 56 9.25 8.34 -4.29
CA ALA A 56 8.00 8.11 -5.02
C ALA A 56 7.34 9.40 -5.52
N SER A 57 7.31 10.44 -4.67
CA SER A 57 6.54 11.66 -4.93
C SER A 57 7.03 12.43 -6.15
N ASN A 58 8.33 12.41 -6.43
CA ASN A 58 8.96 13.19 -7.49
C ASN A 58 9.64 12.33 -8.57
N LEU A 59 9.45 11.02 -8.51
CA LEU A 59 10.10 10.06 -9.41
C LEU A 59 9.79 10.34 -10.88
N ILE A 60 8.55 10.72 -11.22
CA ILE A 60 8.18 11.04 -12.59
C ILE A 60 8.96 12.23 -13.15
N SER A 61 9.25 13.24 -12.30
CA SER A 61 10.05 14.41 -12.71
C SER A 61 11.50 14.02 -13.00
N TYR A 62 12.07 13.11 -12.19
CA TYR A 62 13.42 12.59 -12.43
C TYR A 62 13.51 11.77 -13.71
N LEU A 63 12.53 10.89 -13.98
CA LEU A 63 12.52 10.07 -15.18
C LEU A 63 12.36 10.91 -16.45
N THR A 64 11.52 11.95 -16.43
CA THR A 64 11.29 12.80 -17.60
C THR A 64 12.32 13.92 -17.78
N GLY A 65 12.97 14.38 -16.72
CA GLY A 65 14.03 15.39 -16.75
C GLY A 65 15.40 14.72 -16.92
N PRO A 66 16.12 14.41 -15.83
CA PRO A 66 17.48 13.88 -15.89
C PRO A 66 17.66 12.61 -16.73
N LEU A 67 16.69 11.70 -16.74
CA LEU A 67 16.76 10.47 -17.54
C LEU A 67 16.17 10.59 -18.94
N GLY A 68 15.53 11.71 -19.29
CA GLY A 68 15.03 12.00 -20.65
C GLY A 68 13.96 11.04 -21.16
N GLN A 69 13.24 10.33 -20.29
CA GLN A 69 12.17 9.42 -20.71
C GLN A 69 10.95 10.19 -21.23
N SER A 70 10.22 9.60 -22.17
CA SER A 70 8.92 10.13 -22.58
C SER A 70 7.95 10.16 -21.40
N THR A 71 6.97 11.07 -21.45
CA THR A 71 5.97 11.18 -20.37
C THR A 71 5.20 9.88 -20.15
N ALA A 72 4.86 9.17 -21.23
CA ALA A 72 4.20 7.87 -21.17
C ALA A 72 5.07 6.81 -20.48
N ALA A 73 6.33 6.64 -20.94
CA ALA A 73 7.26 5.67 -20.38
C ALA A 73 7.55 5.95 -18.91
N ALA A 74 7.77 7.21 -18.54
CA ALA A 74 7.99 7.60 -17.16
C ALA A 74 6.79 7.29 -16.27
N ALA A 75 5.58 7.65 -16.70
CA ALA A 75 4.36 7.37 -15.94
C ALA A 75 4.10 5.86 -15.79
N ALA A 76 4.31 5.08 -16.86
CA ALA A 76 4.20 3.63 -16.81
C ALA A 76 5.23 3.01 -15.85
N ASN A 77 6.49 3.46 -15.89
CA ASN A 77 7.55 2.96 -15.01
C ASN A 77 7.29 3.30 -13.52
N VAL A 78 6.83 4.51 -13.22
CA VAL A 78 6.45 4.92 -11.84
C VAL A 78 5.32 4.02 -11.33
N ASN A 79 4.28 3.82 -12.11
CA ASN A 79 3.14 3.00 -11.73
C ASN A 79 3.53 1.52 -11.59
N ALA A 80 4.37 0.98 -12.48
CA ALA A 80 4.90 -0.37 -12.39
C ALA A 80 5.72 -0.58 -11.11
N TRP A 81 6.65 0.33 -10.83
CA TRP A 81 7.46 0.28 -9.62
C TRP A 81 6.60 0.40 -8.34
N SER A 82 5.68 1.37 -8.29
CA SER A 82 4.77 1.55 -7.16
C SER A 82 3.88 0.32 -6.93
N GLY A 83 3.39 -0.29 -8.01
CA GLY A 83 2.62 -1.53 -7.97
C GLY A 83 3.43 -2.68 -7.37
N ILE A 84 4.65 -2.91 -7.85
CA ILE A 84 5.55 -3.94 -7.34
C ILE A 84 5.93 -3.66 -5.88
N ALA A 85 6.29 -2.43 -5.53
CA ALA A 85 6.62 -2.02 -4.17
C ALA A 85 5.44 -2.22 -3.18
N THR A 86 4.20 -2.17 -3.68
CA THR A 86 2.99 -2.43 -2.87
C THR A 86 2.68 -3.93 -2.75
N LEU A 87 3.05 -4.75 -3.74
CA LEU A 87 2.84 -6.20 -3.72
C LEU A 87 3.92 -6.97 -2.96
N LEU A 88 5.18 -6.57 -3.08
CA LEU A 88 6.31 -7.25 -2.44
C LEU A 88 6.19 -7.43 -0.92
N PRO A 89 5.59 -6.52 -0.13
CA PRO A 89 5.35 -6.71 1.30
C PRO A 89 4.60 -7.98 1.67
N LEU A 90 3.79 -8.54 0.77
CA LEU A 90 3.12 -9.82 0.97
C LEU A 90 4.13 -10.97 1.06
N LEU A 91 5.14 -10.96 0.18
CA LEU A 91 6.25 -11.91 0.21
C LEU A 91 7.16 -11.67 1.42
N GLY A 92 7.43 -10.40 1.76
CA GLY A 92 8.21 -10.02 2.93
C GLY A 92 7.61 -10.52 4.24
N ALA A 93 6.29 -10.40 4.41
CA ALA A 93 5.56 -10.96 5.56
C ALA A 93 5.71 -12.47 5.64
N PHE A 94 5.52 -13.18 4.51
CA PHE A 94 5.67 -14.62 4.46
C PHE A 94 7.10 -15.07 4.85
N VAL A 95 8.13 -14.41 4.31
CA VAL A 95 9.54 -14.72 4.65
C VAL A 95 9.83 -14.47 6.12
N ALA A 96 9.27 -13.40 6.68
CA ALA A 96 9.44 -13.08 8.09
C ALA A 96 8.81 -14.12 9.02
N ASP A 97 7.58 -14.53 8.73
CA ASP A 97 6.85 -15.46 9.58
C ASP A 97 7.35 -16.91 9.41
N ALA A 98 7.71 -17.32 8.17
CA ALA A 98 8.13 -18.70 7.89
C ALA A 98 9.60 -18.99 8.25
N PHE A 99 10.52 -18.04 8.01
CA PHE A 99 11.96 -18.34 8.02
C PHE A 99 12.79 -17.52 9.00
N LEU A 100 12.79 -16.19 8.87
CA LEU A 100 13.78 -15.31 9.51
C LEU A 100 13.35 -14.80 10.89
N GLY A 101 12.05 -14.65 11.12
CA GLY A 101 11.49 -13.88 12.24
C GLY A 101 11.59 -12.36 12.00
N ARG A 102 10.68 -11.60 12.60
CA ARG A 102 10.48 -10.17 12.34
C ARG A 102 11.76 -9.33 12.51
N TYR A 103 12.49 -9.51 13.61
CA TYR A 103 13.70 -8.73 13.89
C TYR A 103 14.79 -8.87 12.81
N ARG A 104 15.11 -10.12 12.42
CA ARG A 104 16.14 -10.38 11.40
C ARG A 104 15.69 -9.89 10.03
N THR A 105 14.41 -10.05 9.70
CA THR A 105 13.84 -9.54 8.45
C THR A 105 13.98 -8.04 8.35
N ILE A 106 13.72 -7.28 9.43
CA ILE A 106 13.90 -5.82 9.45
C ILE A 106 15.36 -5.46 9.17
N ILE A 107 16.34 -6.13 9.78
CA ILE A 107 17.77 -5.83 9.55
C ILE A 107 18.17 -6.10 8.10
N VAL A 108 17.84 -7.29 7.58
CA VAL A 108 18.19 -7.67 6.20
C VAL A 108 17.51 -6.72 5.21
N ALA A 109 16.25 -6.43 5.41
CA ALA A 109 15.48 -5.49 4.61
C ALA A 109 16.09 -4.07 4.64
N SER A 110 16.49 -3.57 5.83
CA SER A 110 17.17 -2.28 5.97
C SER A 110 18.49 -2.22 5.22
N LEU A 111 19.30 -3.28 5.30
CA LEU A 111 20.57 -3.35 4.58
C LEU A 111 20.36 -3.30 3.05
N ILE A 112 19.40 -4.07 2.54
CA ILE A 112 19.03 -4.06 1.12
C ILE A 112 18.52 -2.67 0.72
N TYR A 113 17.70 -2.04 1.56
CA TYR A 113 17.16 -0.72 1.31
C TYR A 113 18.26 0.35 1.25
N VAL A 114 19.17 0.36 2.24
CA VAL A 114 20.32 1.29 2.26
C VAL A 114 21.20 1.09 1.02
N LEU A 115 21.47 -0.15 0.63
CA LEU A 115 22.24 -0.47 -0.58
C LEU A 115 21.53 0.08 -1.84
N GLY A 116 20.22 -0.11 -1.94
CA GLY A 116 19.40 0.44 -3.02
C GLY A 116 19.47 1.97 -3.09
N LEU A 117 19.32 2.65 -1.95
CA LEU A 117 19.42 4.11 -1.85
C LEU A 117 20.82 4.63 -2.18
N ALA A 118 21.87 3.91 -1.76
CA ALA A 118 23.27 4.26 -2.08
C ALA A 118 23.52 4.19 -3.59
N PHE A 119 23.09 3.11 -4.24
CA PHE A 119 23.22 2.98 -5.69
C PHE A 119 22.34 3.99 -6.44
N LEU A 120 21.14 4.31 -5.92
CA LEU A 120 20.29 5.34 -6.48
C LEU A 120 20.95 6.72 -6.41
N THR A 121 21.56 7.05 -5.27
CA THR A 121 22.32 8.28 -5.08
C THR A 121 23.53 8.33 -6.02
N LEU A 122 24.27 7.23 -6.13
CA LEU A 122 25.41 7.11 -7.04
C LEU A 122 24.99 7.32 -8.50
N SER A 123 23.89 6.72 -8.92
CA SER A 123 23.36 6.89 -10.28
C SER A 123 23.03 8.36 -10.58
N ALA A 124 22.51 9.10 -9.59
CA ALA A 124 22.20 10.51 -9.74
C ALA A 124 23.46 11.39 -9.80
N PHE A 125 24.55 11.04 -9.10
CA PHE A 125 25.84 11.72 -9.22
C PHE A 125 26.51 11.50 -10.58
N MET A 126 26.23 10.38 -11.26
CA MET A 126 26.82 10.07 -12.56
C MET A 126 26.14 10.79 -13.72
N ILE A 127 24.98 11.42 -13.50
CA ILE A 127 24.33 12.25 -14.51
C ILE A 127 25.07 13.59 -14.58
N PRO A 128 25.62 13.98 -15.74
CA PRO A 128 26.28 15.28 -15.87
C PRO A 128 25.28 16.40 -15.60
N ASN A 129 25.65 17.33 -14.72
CA ASN A 129 24.93 18.59 -14.62
C ASN A 129 25.18 19.32 -15.95
N SER A 130 24.12 19.55 -16.72
CA SER A 130 24.18 20.41 -17.92
C SER A 130 24.28 21.86 -17.46
N ASP A 131 25.46 22.26 -16.97
CA ASP A 131 25.80 23.65 -16.82
C ASP A 131 26.21 24.21 -18.18
N GLU A 132 25.44 25.19 -18.63
CA GLU A 132 25.74 26.18 -19.65
C GLU A 132 26.19 25.70 -21.06
N GLY A 133 25.24 25.59 -21.96
CA GLY A 133 25.43 25.97 -23.37
C GLY A 133 25.76 24.89 -24.39
N GLU A 134 26.03 23.64 -24.03
CA GLU A 134 26.09 22.54 -24.97
C GLU A 134 24.87 21.62 -24.82
N VAL A 135 23.98 21.70 -25.79
CA VAL A 135 22.93 20.72 -26.03
C VAL A 135 23.61 19.44 -26.52
N THR A 136 24.32 18.74 -25.64
CA THR A 136 24.69 17.36 -25.89
C THR A 136 23.45 16.51 -25.65
N SER A 137 22.74 16.25 -26.72
CA SER A 137 21.62 15.29 -26.83
C SER A 137 22.09 13.84 -26.66
N SER A 138 22.96 13.58 -25.69
CA SER A 138 23.37 12.21 -25.36
C SER A 138 22.39 11.70 -24.30
N SER A 139 21.44 10.85 -24.75
CA SER A 139 20.64 10.01 -23.84
C SER A 139 21.56 9.36 -22.83
N PRO A 140 21.17 9.30 -21.54
CA PRO A 140 21.95 8.61 -20.52
C PRO A 140 22.35 7.23 -21.01
N SER A 141 23.59 6.82 -20.71
CA SER A 141 24.07 5.50 -21.17
C SER A 141 23.12 4.40 -20.71
N SER A 142 22.95 3.36 -21.52
CA SER A 142 22.10 2.21 -21.17
C SER A 142 22.49 1.59 -19.82
N LEU A 143 23.79 1.66 -19.47
CA LEU A 143 24.31 1.23 -18.18
C LEU A 143 23.79 2.09 -17.02
N LEU A 144 23.70 3.39 -17.19
CA LEU A 144 23.20 4.31 -16.14
C LEU A 144 21.70 4.10 -15.90
N ASN A 145 20.91 3.92 -16.97
CA ASN A 145 19.51 3.55 -16.87
C ASN A 145 19.33 2.21 -16.15
N ALA A 146 20.16 1.19 -16.50
CA ALA A 146 20.11 -0.11 -15.84
C ALA A 146 20.47 -0.01 -14.35
N LEU A 147 21.50 0.75 -13.98
CA LEU A 147 21.88 0.99 -12.59
C LEU A 147 20.75 1.69 -11.82
N PHE A 148 20.14 2.69 -12.41
CA PHE A 148 19.02 3.41 -11.78
C PHE A 148 17.83 2.47 -11.48
N PHE A 149 17.35 1.73 -12.48
CA PHE A 149 16.21 0.82 -12.28
C PHE A 149 16.57 -0.34 -11.35
N PHE A 150 17.75 -0.90 -11.44
CA PHE A 150 18.24 -1.89 -10.49
C PHE A 150 18.18 -1.37 -9.06
N SER A 151 18.68 -0.15 -8.82
CA SER A 151 18.67 0.51 -7.51
C SER A 151 17.24 0.72 -7.02
N LEU A 152 16.36 1.18 -7.90
CA LEU A 152 14.96 1.47 -7.60
C LEU A 152 14.19 0.20 -7.20
N TYR A 153 14.41 -0.92 -7.89
CA TYR A 153 13.80 -2.21 -7.51
C TYR A 153 14.44 -2.82 -6.26
N LEU A 154 15.73 -2.56 -6.01
CA LEU A 154 16.38 -2.98 -4.78
C LEU A 154 15.77 -2.25 -3.56
N VAL A 155 15.43 -0.97 -3.70
CA VAL A 155 14.66 -0.20 -2.71
C VAL A 155 13.30 -0.87 -2.46
N ALA A 156 12.57 -1.27 -3.50
CA ALA A 156 11.27 -1.94 -3.36
C ALA A 156 11.39 -3.29 -2.63
N ILE A 157 12.45 -4.06 -2.91
CA ILE A 157 12.75 -5.32 -2.19
C ILE A 157 13.05 -5.04 -0.72
N GLY A 158 13.88 -4.04 -0.41
CA GLY A 158 14.16 -3.63 0.96
C GLY A 158 12.89 -3.22 1.72
N GLN A 159 12.02 -2.43 1.09
CA GLN A 159 10.74 -2.03 1.66
C GLN A 159 9.84 -3.23 1.99
N SER A 160 9.92 -4.31 1.21
CA SER A 160 9.05 -5.47 1.35
C SER A 160 9.12 -6.12 2.73
N GLY A 161 10.30 -6.18 3.32
CA GLY A 161 10.48 -6.72 4.66
C GLY A 161 10.17 -5.72 5.78
N HIS A 162 10.32 -4.43 5.51
CA HIS A 162 10.04 -3.38 6.48
C HIS A 162 8.54 -3.26 6.80
N LYS A 163 7.74 -2.98 5.79
CA LYS A 163 6.33 -2.60 5.92
C LYS A 163 5.47 -3.55 6.77
N PRO A 164 5.54 -4.89 6.63
CA PRO A 164 4.77 -5.80 7.45
C PRO A 164 5.40 -6.07 8.82
N CYS A 165 6.74 -6.00 8.93
CA CYS A 165 7.44 -6.48 10.11
C CYS A 165 7.60 -5.41 11.20
N VAL A 166 7.86 -4.16 10.82
CA VAL A 166 8.21 -3.09 11.78
C VAL A 166 7.02 -2.77 12.69
N GLN A 167 5.82 -2.58 12.13
CA GLN A 167 4.61 -2.32 12.90
C GLN A 167 4.27 -3.48 13.84
N ALA A 168 4.32 -4.71 13.33
CA ALA A 168 4.02 -5.90 14.11
C ALA A 168 5.06 -6.11 15.23
N PHE A 169 6.35 -5.92 14.94
CA PHE A 169 7.41 -6.01 15.92
C PHE A 169 7.30 -4.92 17.01
N GLY A 170 6.85 -3.72 16.64
CA GLY A 170 6.54 -2.64 17.58
C GLY A 170 5.39 -2.99 18.52
N ALA A 171 4.32 -3.58 18.01
CA ALA A 171 3.20 -4.05 18.80
C ALA A 171 3.57 -5.21 19.75
N ASP A 172 4.50 -6.09 19.33
CA ASP A 172 5.01 -7.20 20.15
C ASP A 172 5.82 -6.74 21.39
N GLN A 173 6.18 -5.45 21.46
CA GLN A 173 6.88 -4.89 22.62
C GLN A 173 5.97 -4.69 23.84
N PHE A 174 4.66 -4.86 23.66
CA PHE A 174 3.66 -4.69 24.72
C PHE A 174 2.98 -6.03 25.02
N ASP A 175 2.89 -6.37 26.31
CA ASP A 175 2.23 -7.60 26.77
C ASP A 175 0.71 -7.41 26.80
N GLU A 176 -0.03 -8.22 26.03
CA GLU A 176 -1.50 -8.18 25.99
C GLU A 176 -2.17 -8.64 27.29
N LYS A 177 -1.45 -9.41 28.12
CA LYS A 177 -1.96 -9.93 29.39
C LYS A 177 -1.93 -8.89 30.50
N ASP A 178 -1.11 -7.85 30.37
CA ASP A 178 -1.01 -6.75 31.33
C ASP A 178 -1.97 -5.63 30.92
N PRO A 179 -2.95 -5.22 31.77
CA PRO A 179 -3.93 -4.20 31.45
C PRO A 179 -3.30 -2.84 31.09
N GLN A 180 -2.19 -2.47 31.75
CA GLN A 180 -1.48 -1.22 31.49
C GLN A 180 -0.75 -1.26 30.15
N GLU A 181 -0.02 -2.34 29.86
CA GLU A 181 0.68 -2.50 28.58
C GLU A 181 -0.31 -2.64 27.41
N LYS A 182 -1.48 -3.23 27.63
CA LYS A 182 -2.57 -3.27 26.64
C LYS A 182 -3.08 -1.86 26.30
N SER A 183 -3.21 -0.98 27.29
CA SER A 183 -3.54 0.43 27.06
C SER A 183 -2.42 1.18 26.34
N ASP A 184 -1.16 0.96 26.76
CA ASP A 184 0.04 1.51 26.12
C ASP A 184 0.15 1.08 24.65
N ARG A 185 -0.20 -0.17 24.32
CA ARG A 185 -0.24 -0.69 22.95
C ARG A 185 -1.26 0.05 22.08
N SER A 186 -2.44 0.38 22.62
CA SER A 186 -3.41 1.21 21.88
C SER A 186 -2.84 2.60 21.58
N SER A 187 -2.18 3.22 22.57
CA SER A 187 -1.48 4.50 22.37
C SER A 187 -0.33 4.40 21.38
N PHE A 188 0.40 3.28 21.37
CA PHE A 188 1.46 3.02 20.39
C PHE A 188 0.97 3.14 18.95
N PHE A 189 -0.17 2.55 18.60
CA PHE A 189 -0.71 2.66 17.25
C PHE A 189 -1.06 4.09 16.85
N ASN A 190 -1.54 4.92 17.80
CA ASN A 190 -1.80 6.33 17.55
C ASN A 190 -0.51 7.11 17.27
N TRP A 191 0.52 6.92 18.09
CA TRP A 191 1.84 7.54 17.89
C TRP A 191 2.54 7.04 16.64
N TRP A 192 2.40 5.74 16.34
CA TRP A 192 2.88 5.13 15.09
C TRP A 192 2.30 5.85 13.88
N TYR A 193 0.98 5.99 13.83
CA TYR A 193 0.29 6.62 12.70
C TYR A 193 0.67 8.10 12.55
N LEU A 194 0.74 8.83 13.66
CA LEU A 194 1.18 10.22 13.67
C LEU A 194 2.61 10.37 13.15
N SER A 195 3.53 9.54 13.63
CA SER A 195 4.94 9.58 13.23
C SER A 195 5.13 9.19 11.77
N MET A 196 4.41 8.19 11.29
CA MET A 196 4.36 7.80 9.88
C MET A 196 3.91 8.97 9.01
N SER A 197 2.81 9.64 9.38
CA SER A 197 2.29 10.79 8.64
C SER A 197 3.26 11.97 8.64
N ALA A 198 3.94 12.22 9.76
CA ALA A 198 4.97 13.26 9.85
C ALA A 198 6.16 12.93 8.92
N GLY A 199 6.61 11.68 8.87
CA GLY A 199 7.66 11.23 7.95
C GLY A 199 7.30 11.47 6.48
N ILE A 200 6.06 11.15 6.10
CA ILE A 200 5.53 11.40 4.74
C ILE A 200 5.53 12.90 4.41
N CYS A 201 4.97 13.73 5.30
CA CYS A 201 4.91 15.18 5.09
C CYS A 201 6.30 15.80 4.97
N LEU A 202 7.24 15.42 5.84
CA LEU A 202 8.62 15.88 5.78
C LEU A 202 9.31 15.47 4.46
N ALA A 203 9.07 14.23 4.00
CA ALA A 203 9.61 13.78 2.71
C ALA A 203 9.11 14.65 1.55
N ILE A 204 7.80 14.83 1.47
CA ILE A 204 7.17 15.57 0.36
C ILE A 204 7.55 17.05 0.38
N LEU A 205 7.71 17.67 1.55
CA LEU A 205 8.04 19.09 1.65
C LEU A 205 9.55 19.37 1.53
N VAL A 206 10.38 18.55 2.18
CA VAL A 206 11.82 18.79 2.30
C VAL A 206 12.61 18.12 1.18
N VAL A 207 12.41 16.80 1.00
CA VAL A 207 13.21 16.03 0.02
C VAL A 207 12.89 16.47 -1.40
N VAL A 208 11.61 16.63 -1.72
CA VAL A 208 11.18 17.07 -3.05
C VAL A 208 11.70 18.47 -3.37
N TYR A 209 11.72 19.39 -2.38
CA TYR A 209 12.29 20.71 -2.56
C TYR A 209 13.80 20.64 -2.85
N ILE A 210 14.54 19.84 -2.09
CA ILE A 210 15.99 19.65 -2.30
C ILE A 210 16.27 19.04 -3.67
N GLN A 211 15.45 18.08 -4.12
CA GLN A 211 15.60 17.46 -5.44
C GLN A 211 15.46 18.46 -6.59
N GLN A 212 14.54 19.41 -6.46
CA GLN A 212 14.23 20.35 -7.56
C GLN A 212 15.09 21.60 -7.56
N GLU A 213 15.39 22.14 -6.37
CA GLU A 213 16.07 23.44 -6.25
C GLU A 213 17.60 23.31 -6.02
N PHE A 214 18.07 22.16 -5.53
CA PHE A 214 19.50 21.96 -5.27
C PHE A 214 20.10 20.86 -6.14
N SER A 215 19.79 19.59 -5.85
CA SER A 215 20.35 18.45 -6.57
C SER A 215 19.58 17.17 -6.31
N TRP A 216 19.39 16.38 -7.36
CA TRP A 216 18.81 15.05 -7.26
C TRP A 216 19.65 14.09 -6.43
N ALA A 217 20.99 14.19 -6.54
CA ALA A 217 21.89 13.34 -5.78
C ALA A 217 21.78 13.60 -4.26
N PHE A 218 21.69 14.86 -3.82
CA PHE A 218 21.42 15.18 -2.43
C PHE A 218 20.01 14.74 -2.02
N GLY A 219 19.02 14.92 -2.89
CA GLY A 219 17.66 14.48 -2.63
C GLY A 219 17.51 12.97 -2.42
N PHE A 220 18.32 12.15 -3.06
CA PHE A 220 18.37 10.70 -2.80
C PHE A 220 19.35 10.33 -1.68
N GLY A 221 20.41 11.09 -1.49
CA GLY A 221 21.43 10.85 -0.46
C GLY A 221 20.94 11.10 0.96
N ILE A 222 20.13 12.14 1.18
CA ILE A 222 19.55 12.44 2.50
C ILE A 222 18.70 11.27 3.03
N PRO A 223 17.72 10.71 2.30
CA PRO A 223 17.03 9.51 2.70
C PRO A 223 17.96 8.32 3.01
N CYS A 224 19.04 8.15 2.24
CA CYS A 224 20.02 7.11 2.49
C CYS A 224 20.68 7.26 3.87
N VAL A 225 21.15 8.46 4.19
CA VAL A 225 21.75 8.77 5.50
C VAL A 225 20.77 8.54 6.64
N PHE A 226 19.51 8.98 6.48
CA PHE A 226 18.46 8.74 7.48
C PHE A 226 18.21 7.25 7.70
N MET A 227 18.19 6.43 6.64
CA MET A 227 18.03 4.99 6.75
C MET A 227 19.22 4.31 7.43
N VAL A 228 20.45 4.76 7.19
CA VAL A 228 21.65 4.26 7.89
C VAL A 228 21.58 4.58 9.39
N ILE A 229 21.27 5.84 9.75
CA ILE A 229 21.13 6.25 11.14
C ILE A 229 20.03 5.42 11.83
N SER A 230 18.90 5.25 11.17
CA SER A 230 17.77 4.48 11.67
C SER A 230 18.14 3.02 11.91
N LEU A 231 18.85 2.38 10.98
CA LEU A 231 19.33 1.01 11.13
C LEU A 231 20.29 0.88 12.33
N VAL A 232 21.22 1.82 12.50
CA VAL A 232 22.15 1.84 13.64
C VAL A 232 21.36 1.95 14.96
N LEU A 233 20.40 2.89 15.03
CA LEU A 233 19.55 3.06 16.21
C LEU A 233 18.72 1.80 16.50
N PHE A 234 18.17 1.14 15.46
CA PHE A 234 17.44 -0.10 15.62
C PHE A 234 18.31 -1.23 16.19
N VAL A 235 19.53 -1.38 15.69
CA VAL A 235 20.48 -2.39 16.18
C VAL A 235 20.93 -2.07 17.62
N LEU A 236 21.15 -0.80 17.96
CA LEU A 236 21.47 -0.39 19.33
C LEU A 236 20.32 -0.67 20.30
N GLY A 237 19.08 -0.51 19.85
CA GLY A 237 17.87 -0.82 20.61
C GLY A 237 17.70 -2.30 20.98
N ARG A 238 18.48 -3.23 20.39
CA ARG A 238 18.35 -4.68 20.56
C ARG A 238 18.29 -5.16 22.02
N ILE A 239 18.95 -4.45 22.92
CA ILE A 239 19.01 -4.78 24.35
C ILE A 239 17.65 -4.57 25.04
N SER A 240 16.87 -3.61 24.54
CA SER A 240 15.55 -3.26 25.07
C SER A 240 14.40 -4.05 24.44
N TYR A 241 14.63 -4.80 23.34
CA TYR A 241 13.56 -5.49 22.64
C TYR A 241 13.12 -6.77 23.33
N ARG A 242 11.83 -7.07 23.21
CA ARG A 242 11.22 -8.37 23.47
C ARG A 242 11.12 -9.15 22.17
N TYR A 243 11.57 -10.41 22.22
CA TYR A 243 11.52 -11.33 21.09
C TYR A 243 10.48 -12.41 21.38
N SER A 244 9.63 -12.71 20.43
CA SER A 244 8.64 -13.78 20.57
C SER A 244 9.33 -15.13 20.77
N LYS A 245 8.89 -15.90 21.76
CA LYS A 245 9.38 -17.25 22.02
C LYS A 245 8.79 -18.16 20.94
N LYS A 246 9.62 -18.76 20.09
CA LYS A 246 9.16 -19.79 19.15
C LYS A 246 8.56 -20.93 19.98
N ARG A 247 7.27 -21.17 19.90
CA ARG A 247 6.65 -22.39 20.42
C ARG A 247 7.15 -23.55 19.56
N HIS A 248 8.08 -24.34 20.10
CA HIS A 248 8.39 -25.66 19.57
C HIS A 248 7.19 -26.56 19.88
N GLY A 249 6.40 -26.88 18.86
CA GLY A 249 5.30 -27.85 18.98
C GLY A 249 4.03 -27.55 18.19
N ASP A 250 3.77 -26.31 17.81
CA ASP A 250 2.66 -26.01 16.91
C ASP A 250 3.18 -26.05 15.47
N GLU A 251 3.19 -27.23 14.86
CA GLU A 251 3.05 -27.40 13.41
C GLU A 251 1.63 -26.98 12.96
N GLU A 252 1.16 -25.81 13.38
CA GLU A 252 0.08 -25.16 12.67
C GLU A 252 0.64 -24.72 11.33
N THR A 253 0.40 -25.58 10.35
CA THR A 253 0.70 -25.29 8.94
C THR A 253 0.21 -23.88 8.63
N ASN A 254 1.14 -23.04 8.13
CA ASN A 254 0.89 -21.64 7.78
C ASN A 254 -0.47 -21.51 7.07
N PRO A 255 -1.37 -20.58 7.47
CA PRO A 255 -2.69 -20.41 6.87
C PRO A 255 -2.69 -20.38 5.35
N PHE A 256 -1.67 -19.76 4.74
CA PHE A 256 -1.48 -19.76 3.28
C PHE A 256 -1.30 -21.17 2.71
N THR A 257 -0.52 -22.02 3.38
CA THR A 257 -0.27 -23.41 2.96
C THR A 257 -1.55 -24.25 3.07
N ARG A 258 -2.33 -24.06 4.14
CA ARG A 258 -3.62 -24.73 4.34
C ARG A 258 -4.59 -24.40 3.21
N ILE A 259 -4.76 -23.12 2.91
CA ILE A 259 -5.65 -22.65 1.84
C ILE A 259 -5.16 -23.14 0.47
N ALA A 260 -3.86 -23.01 0.17
CA ALA A 260 -3.28 -23.50 -1.08
C ALA A 260 -3.51 -25.01 -1.26
N ARG A 261 -3.41 -25.79 -0.17
CA ARG A 261 -3.70 -27.23 -0.17
C ARG A 261 -5.15 -27.53 -0.56
N VAL A 262 -6.13 -26.77 -0.02
CA VAL A 262 -7.55 -26.93 -0.37
C VAL A 262 -7.75 -26.77 -1.88
N PHE A 263 -7.17 -25.72 -2.47
CA PHE A 263 -7.26 -25.49 -3.92
C PHE A 263 -6.56 -26.60 -4.71
N PHE A 264 -5.36 -26.98 -4.30
CA PHE A 264 -4.59 -28.03 -4.98
C PHE A 264 -5.36 -29.36 -4.99
N VAL A 265 -5.90 -29.79 -3.84
CA VAL A 265 -6.68 -31.03 -3.73
C VAL A 265 -8.00 -30.94 -4.51
N ALA A 266 -8.69 -29.78 -4.46
CA ALA A 266 -9.92 -29.58 -5.23
C ALA A 266 -9.67 -29.64 -6.75
N PHE A 267 -8.54 -29.11 -7.24
CA PHE A 267 -8.15 -29.20 -8.65
C PHE A 267 -7.67 -30.61 -9.07
N LYS A 268 -6.98 -31.32 -8.17
CA LYS A 268 -6.50 -32.70 -8.43
C LYS A 268 -7.67 -33.70 -8.57
N ASN A 269 -8.84 -33.38 -7.99
CA ASN A 269 -10.02 -34.23 -7.96
C ASN A 269 -11.14 -33.77 -8.92
N PRO A 270 -10.94 -33.69 -10.26
CA PRO A 270 -11.93 -33.13 -11.19
C PRO A 270 -13.14 -34.04 -11.44
N ARG A 271 -13.05 -35.36 -11.22
CA ARG A 271 -14.00 -36.38 -11.70
C ARG A 271 -15.00 -36.91 -10.67
N LEU A 272 -15.12 -36.30 -9.50
CA LEU A 272 -16.08 -36.77 -8.48
C LEU A 272 -17.53 -36.50 -8.88
N SER A 273 -18.37 -37.55 -8.72
CA SER A 273 -19.78 -37.55 -9.08
C SER A 273 -20.59 -36.59 -8.18
N SER A 274 -21.61 -35.95 -8.75
CA SER A 274 -22.55 -35.09 -8.00
C SER A 274 -23.26 -35.81 -6.85
N SER A 275 -23.41 -37.15 -6.91
CA SER A 275 -24.06 -37.96 -5.87
C SER A 275 -23.18 -38.11 -4.62
N GLU A 276 -21.85 -38.23 -4.76
CA GLU A 276 -20.90 -38.31 -3.65
C GLU A 276 -20.74 -36.96 -2.93
N LEU A 277 -20.74 -35.87 -3.69
CA LEU A 277 -20.73 -34.50 -3.15
C LEU A 277 -21.98 -34.24 -2.29
N CYS A 278 -23.18 -34.70 -2.72
CA CYS A 278 -24.43 -34.51 -1.98
C CYS A 278 -24.42 -35.24 -0.64
N ARG A 279 -23.75 -36.43 -0.57
CA ARG A 279 -23.63 -37.24 0.65
C ARG A 279 -22.72 -36.58 1.69
N VAL A 280 -21.59 -35.98 1.25
CA VAL A 280 -20.66 -35.26 2.11
C VAL A 280 -21.23 -33.93 2.62
N GLU A 281 -22.02 -33.22 1.79
CA GLU A 281 -22.73 -32.01 2.19
C GLU A 281 -23.78 -32.28 3.28
N LEU A 282 -24.44 -33.43 3.25
CA LEU A 282 -25.42 -33.87 4.26
C LEU A 282 -24.74 -34.25 5.60
N GLU A 283 -23.54 -34.82 5.54
CA GLU A 283 -22.79 -35.24 6.75
C GLU A 283 -22.03 -34.06 7.41
N ALA A 284 -21.59 -33.07 6.62
CA ALA A 284 -20.72 -31.97 7.13
C ALA A 284 -21.51 -30.81 7.75
N ASN A 285 -22.69 -30.45 7.29
CA ASN A 285 -23.51 -29.38 7.88
C ASN A 285 -24.95 -29.35 7.34
N PRO A 286 -25.98 -29.80 8.10
CA PRO A 286 -27.36 -29.81 7.66
C PRO A 286 -28.05 -28.44 7.64
N SER A 287 -27.41 -27.35 8.09
CA SER A 287 -28.05 -26.06 8.35
C SER A 287 -27.51 -24.89 7.53
N GLN A 288 -26.54 -25.06 6.63
CA GLN A 288 -26.04 -23.98 5.81
C GLN A 288 -26.36 -24.17 4.33
N ASP A 289 -27.20 -23.26 3.79
CA ASP A 289 -27.39 -23.03 2.35
C ASP A 289 -26.07 -22.55 1.72
N SER A 290 -25.14 -23.48 1.46
CA SER A 290 -23.92 -23.18 0.70
C SER A 290 -24.33 -22.80 -0.73
N PRO A 291 -23.95 -21.59 -1.22
CA PRO A 291 -24.31 -21.17 -2.56
C PRO A 291 -23.77 -22.18 -3.58
N LYS A 292 -24.66 -22.69 -4.43
CA LYS A 292 -24.43 -23.73 -5.46
C LYS A 292 -23.16 -23.50 -6.32
N LYS A 293 -22.65 -22.27 -6.37
CA LYS A 293 -21.49 -21.84 -7.20
C LYS A 293 -20.12 -22.30 -6.68
N LEU A 294 -19.96 -22.67 -5.40
CA LEU A 294 -18.64 -23.00 -4.82
C LEU A 294 -18.49 -24.47 -4.44
N ARG A 295 -19.39 -25.33 -4.91
CA ARG A 295 -19.37 -26.78 -4.65
C ARG A 295 -18.09 -27.49 -5.08
N PHE A 296 -17.29 -26.89 -5.97
CA PHE A 296 -16.02 -27.50 -6.41
C PHE A 296 -15.00 -27.62 -5.27
N LEU A 297 -15.04 -26.74 -4.27
CA LEU A 297 -14.14 -26.81 -3.12
C LEU A 297 -14.45 -27.98 -2.19
N ASN A 298 -15.71 -28.39 -2.12
CA ASN A 298 -16.13 -29.53 -1.29
C ASN A 298 -15.47 -30.85 -1.76
N LYS A 299 -14.94 -30.88 -3.00
CA LYS A 299 -14.15 -32.02 -3.51
C LYS A 299 -12.84 -32.24 -2.71
N SER A 300 -12.34 -31.23 -2.03
CA SER A 300 -11.15 -31.37 -1.17
C SER A 300 -11.40 -32.08 0.16
N LEU A 301 -12.69 -32.28 0.53
CA LEU A 301 -13.09 -33.05 1.70
C LEU A 301 -13.01 -34.56 1.45
N LEU A 302 -12.90 -34.97 0.19
CA LEU A 302 -12.86 -36.38 -0.20
C LEU A 302 -11.44 -36.83 -0.46
N VAL A 303 -11.05 -37.98 0.11
CA VAL A 303 -9.77 -38.62 -0.18
C VAL A 303 -9.91 -39.39 -1.48
N PRO A 304 -9.06 -39.22 -2.49
CA PRO A 304 -9.07 -40.06 -3.69
C PRO A 304 -8.76 -41.51 -3.32
N ASN A 305 -9.54 -42.47 -3.87
CA ASN A 305 -9.33 -43.91 -3.62
C ASN A 305 -7.95 -44.44 -4.07
N ASP A 306 -7.21 -43.66 -4.88
CA ASP A 306 -5.87 -43.99 -5.41
C ASP A 306 -4.72 -43.23 -4.73
N SER A 307 -4.93 -42.61 -3.55
CA SER A 307 -3.89 -41.84 -2.87
C SER A 307 -2.90 -42.79 -2.18
N ALA A 308 -1.59 -42.55 -2.43
CA ALA A 308 -0.53 -43.19 -1.66
C ALA A 308 -0.66 -42.82 -0.17
N GLU A 309 -0.31 -43.76 0.72
CA GLU A 309 -0.34 -43.59 2.17
C GLU A 309 0.24 -42.24 2.61
N GLY A 310 -0.60 -41.29 3.04
CA GLY A 310 -0.18 -39.98 3.55
C GLY A 310 -0.99 -38.76 3.12
N GLU A 311 -1.85 -38.83 2.09
CA GLU A 311 -2.74 -37.71 1.73
C GLU A 311 -4.04 -37.75 2.57
N SER A 312 -4.11 -36.97 3.65
CA SER A 312 -5.35 -36.81 4.43
C SER A 312 -6.28 -35.77 3.78
N ALA A 313 -7.58 -36.00 3.85
CA ALA A 313 -8.62 -35.05 3.46
C ALA A 313 -8.40 -33.69 4.15
N CYS A 314 -8.77 -32.59 3.48
CA CYS A 314 -8.75 -31.27 4.09
C CYS A 314 -9.81 -31.18 5.18
N LYS A 315 -9.53 -30.43 6.26
CA LYS A 315 -10.52 -30.19 7.32
C LYS A 315 -11.67 -29.33 6.77
N SER A 316 -12.90 -29.59 7.21
CA SER A 316 -14.10 -28.81 6.83
C SER A 316 -13.89 -27.30 7.06
N LYS A 317 -13.21 -26.92 8.15
CA LYS A 317 -12.85 -25.53 8.47
C LYS A 317 -11.97 -24.90 7.37
N ASP A 318 -11.00 -25.64 6.81
CA ASP A 318 -10.10 -25.10 5.78
C ASP A 318 -10.86 -24.84 4.47
N VAL A 319 -11.86 -25.65 4.16
CA VAL A 319 -12.73 -25.46 2.99
C VAL A 319 -13.67 -24.27 3.17
N GLU A 320 -14.21 -24.10 4.38
CA GLU A 320 -15.01 -22.92 4.74
C GLU A 320 -14.17 -21.63 4.64
N ASP A 321 -12.95 -21.66 5.15
CA ASP A 321 -11.99 -20.56 5.09
C ASP A 321 -11.64 -20.20 3.63
N ALA A 322 -11.37 -21.20 2.78
CA ALA A 322 -11.12 -21.01 1.35
C ALA A 322 -12.37 -20.43 0.64
N THR A 323 -13.56 -20.89 1.01
CA THR A 323 -14.82 -20.38 0.49
C THR A 323 -15.03 -18.91 0.85
N ALA A 324 -14.72 -18.52 2.09
CA ALA A 324 -14.80 -17.12 2.53
C ALA A 324 -13.88 -16.23 1.69
N LEU A 325 -12.65 -16.65 1.39
CA LEU A 325 -11.73 -15.91 0.54
C LEU A 325 -12.25 -15.73 -0.90
N ILE A 326 -12.79 -16.78 -1.52
CA ILE A 326 -13.33 -16.68 -2.89
C ILE A 326 -14.49 -15.69 -2.96
N ARG A 327 -15.33 -15.60 -1.94
CA ARG A 327 -16.43 -14.62 -1.87
C ARG A 327 -15.96 -13.17 -1.92
N LEU A 328 -14.71 -12.90 -1.55
CA LEU A 328 -14.12 -11.56 -1.59
C LEU A 328 -13.64 -11.16 -2.98
N ILE A 329 -13.31 -12.13 -3.87
CA ILE A 329 -12.73 -11.89 -5.19
C ILE A 329 -13.61 -10.96 -6.06
N PRO A 330 -14.95 -11.13 -6.16
CA PRO A 330 -15.77 -10.23 -6.97
C PRO A 330 -15.71 -8.77 -6.49
N VAL A 331 -15.69 -8.53 -5.17
CA VAL A 331 -15.53 -7.20 -4.59
C VAL A 331 -14.12 -6.68 -4.90
N TRP A 332 -13.10 -7.50 -4.71
CA TRP A 332 -11.70 -7.17 -5.00
C TRP A 332 -11.51 -6.73 -6.46
N LEU A 333 -12.08 -7.46 -7.43
CA LEU A 333 -12.01 -7.10 -8.85
C LEU A 333 -12.61 -5.72 -9.14
N THR A 334 -13.73 -5.39 -8.51
CA THR A 334 -14.35 -4.07 -8.73
C THR A 334 -13.59 -2.93 -8.10
N THR A 335 -12.84 -3.17 -7.03
CA THR A 335 -12.01 -2.13 -6.39
C THR A 335 -10.80 -1.74 -7.24
N LEU A 336 -10.41 -2.54 -8.24
CA LEU A 336 -9.37 -2.16 -9.21
C LEU A 336 -9.75 -0.91 -10.01
N ALA A 337 -11.05 -0.67 -10.25
CA ALA A 337 -11.53 0.55 -10.91
C ALA A 337 -11.28 1.82 -10.08
N TYR A 338 -11.10 1.70 -8.77
CA TYR A 338 -10.62 2.79 -7.91
C TYR A 338 -9.09 2.89 -7.92
N ALA A 339 -8.41 1.75 -7.88
CA ALA A 339 -6.95 1.71 -7.73
C ALA A 339 -6.20 2.26 -8.98
N ILE A 340 -6.78 2.15 -10.18
CA ILE A 340 -6.21 2.70 -11.42
C ILE A 340 -6.18 4.25 -11.39
N PRO A 341 -7.28 4.98 -11.14
CA PRO A 341 -7.26 6.44 -10.97
C PRO A 341 -6.39 6.90 -9.80
N TYR A 342 -6.39 6.15 -8.70
CA TYR A 342 -5.55 6.46 -7.55
C TYR A 342 -4.07 6.59 -7.91
N ALA A 343 -3.55 5.76 -8.81
CA ALA A 343 -2.14 5.81 -9.22
C ALA A 343 -1.72 7.13 -9.89
N GLN A 344 -2.67 7.98 -10.35
CA GLN A 344 -2.36 9.20 -11.11
C GLN A 344 -1.77 10.34 -10.27
N TYR A 345 -1.95 10.32 -8.93
CA TYR A 345 -1.41 11.38 -8.08
C TYR A 345 0.13 11.43 -8.06
N LEU A 346 0.77 10.28 -8.24
CA LEU A 346 2.24 10.18 -8.33
C LEU A 346 2.78 10.55 -9.71
N THR A 347 1.92 10.56 -10.73
CA THR A 347 2.31 10.67 -12.15
C THR A 347 1.75 11.93 -12.79
N PHE A 348 0.62 11.84 -13.44
CA PHE A 348 0.10 12.92 -14.28
C PHE A 348 -0.36 14.16 -13.52
N PHE A 349 -0.82 14.05 -12.27
CA PHE A 349 -1.13 15.24 -11.47
C PHE A 349 0.13 16.06 -11.19
N THR A 350 1.24 15.39 -10.88
CA THR A 350 2.53 16.06 -10.70
C THR A 350 3.03 16.67 -12.00
N LYS A 351 2.93 15.94 -13.12
CA LYS A 351 3.35 16.45 -14.45
C LYS A 351 2.51 17.64 -14.91
N GLN A 352 1.20 17.64 -14.69
CA GLN A 352 0.32 18.78 -14.96
C GLN A 352 0.80 20.02 -14.21
N GLY A 353 1.13 19.89 -12.92
CA GLY A 353 1.66 20.99 -12.10
C GLY A 353 3.01 21.54 -12.55
N VAL A 354 3.86 20.74 -13.22
CA VAL A 354 5.15 21.20 -13.74
C VAL A 354 4.98 22.32 -14.76
N THR A 355 3.94 22.29 -15.57
CA THR A 355 3.68 23.27 -16.67
C THR A 355 2.94 24.52 -16.20
N MET A 356 2.49 24.58 -14.95
CA MET A 356 1.64 25.66 -14.43
C MET A 356 2.47 26.70 -13.65
N GLU A 357 1.88 27.89 -13.41
CA GLU A 357 2.49 28.93 -12.59
C GLU A 357 2.53 28.51 -11.12
N ARG A 358 3.76 28.41 -10.58
CA ARG A 358 4.07 27.85 -9.26
C ARG A 358 4.55 28.85 -8.23
N THR A 359 4.65 30.13 -8.62
CA THR A 359 5.17 31.19 -7.75
C THR A 359 4.17 31.52 -6.65
N ILE A 360 4.59 31.44 -5.39
CA ILE A 360 3.79 31.85 -4.21
C ILE A 360 4.19 33.27 -3.80
N PHE A 361 5.50 33.48 -3.68
CA PHE A 361 6.10 34.77 -3.32
C PHE A 361 7.23 35.07 -4.30
N PRO A 362 7.65 36.32 -4.45
CA PRO A 362 8.77 36.66 -5.31
C PRO A 362 10.01 35.81 -4.97
N GLY A 363 10.46 35.03 -5.93
CA GLY A 363 11.61 34.12 -5.79
C GLY A 363 11.34 32.73 -5.18
N VAL A 364 10.10 32.42 -4.76
CA VAL A 364 9.76 31.10 -4.19
C VAL A 364 8.75 30.37 -5.06
N LYS A 365 9.18 29.25 -5.64
CA LYS A 365 8.33 28.35 -6.43
C LYS A 365 8.01 27.09 -5.64
N ILE A 366 6.74 26.62 -5.69
CA ILE A 366 6.36 25.34 -5.10
C ILE A 366 6.75 24.19 -6.03
N PRO A 367 7.43 23.15 -5.55
CA PRO A 367 7.56 21.90 -6.28
C PRO A 367 6.17 21.29 -6.55
N PRO A 368 5.84 20.88 -7.78
CA PRO A 368 4.51 20.33 -8.10
C PRO A 368 4.14 19.12 -7.26
N ALA A 369 5.10 18.25 -6.98
CA ALA A 369 4.90 17.07 -6.13
C ALA A 369 4.54 17.40 -4.68
N SER A 370 4.86 18.62 -4.19
CA SER A 370 4.50 19.05 -2.84
C SER A 370 2.98 19.17 -2.63
N LEU A 371 2.19 19.32 -3.69
CA LEU A 371 0.72 19.32 -3.59
C LEU A 371 0.16 17.98 -3.12
N GLN A 372 0.91 16.89 -3.23
CA GLN A 372 0.50 15.58 -2.70
C GLN A 372 0.27 15.60 -1.18
N VAL A 373 0.88 16.55 -0.46
CA VAL A 373 0.63 16.77 0.98
C VAL A 373 -0.86 17.05 1.25
N LEU A 374 -1.59 17.65 0.30
CA LEU A 374 -3.01 17.94 0.43
C LEU A 374 -3.87 16.67 0.60
N ILE A 375 -3.44 15.54 0.04
CA ILE A 375 -4.10 14.24 0.27
C ILE A 375 -4.04 13.89 1.76
N GLY A 376 -2.83 13.97 2.36
CA GLY A 376 -2.65 13.71 3.78
C GLY A 376 -3.42 14.69 4.67
N ILE A 377 -3.42 15.98 4.34
CA ILE A 377 -4.19 17.01 5.04
C ILE A 377 -5.69 16.70 4.97
N SER A 378 -6.19 16.30 3.79
CA SER A 378 -7.59 15.89 3.63
C SER A 378 -7.94 14.73 4.56
N ILE A 379 -7.10 13.70 4.63
CA ILE A 379 -7.33 12.54 5.50
C ILE A 379 -7.40 12.98 6.97
N VAL A 380 -6.47 13.81 7.44
CA VAL A 380 -6.42 14.31 8.82
C VAL A 380 -7.66 15.13 9.17
N ILE A 381 -8.16 15.93 8.25
CA ILE A 381 -9.36 16.78 8.47
C ILE A 381 -10.64 15.94 8.36
N PHE A 382 -10.76 15.11 7.33
CA PHE A 382 -12.03 14.43 7.02
C PHE A 382 -12.29 13.20 7.89
N VAL A 383 -11.28 12.51 8.42
CA VAL A 383 -11.51 11.36 9.31
C VAL A 383 -12.28 11.75 10.57
N PRO A 384 -11.91 12.80 11.32
CA PRO A 384 -12.72 13.27 12.46
C PRO A 384 -14.12 13.75 12.07
N ILE A 385 -14.26 14.43 10.92
CA ILE A 385 -15.56 14.88 10.41
C ILE A 385 -16.44 13.68 10.08
N TYR A 386 -15.89 12.68 9.41
CA TYR A 386 -16.58 11.43 9.12
C TYR A 386 -17.11 10.78 10.40
N ASP A 387 -16.25 10.60 11.39
CA ASP A 387 -16.56 9.87 12.62
C ASP A 387 -17.56 10.61 13.52
N ARG A 388 -17.37 11.94 13.68
CA ARG A 388 -18.15 12.74 14.62
C ARG A 388 -19.40 13.39 14.02
N VAL A 389 -19.46 13.55 12.70
CA VAL A 389 -20.56 14.24 12.02
C VAL A 389 -21.31 13.30 11.07
N LEU A 390 -20.60 12.69 10.10
CA LEU A 390 -21.26 11.89 9.06
C LEU A 390 -21.81 10.57 9.59
N VAL A 391 -21.09 9.87 10.47
CA VAL A 391 -21.55 8.60 11.05
C VAL A 391 -22.81 8.81 11.92
N PRO A 392 -22.90 9.78 12.84
CA PRO A 392 -24.12 10.06 13.58
C PRO A 392 -25.31 10.43 12.68
N ILE A 393 -25.10 11.27 11.66
CA ILE A 393 -26.14 11.62 10.68
C ILE A 393 -26.59 10.36 9.92
N ALA A 394 -25.65 9.56 9.44
CA ALA A 394 -25.95 8.32 8.74
C ALA A 394 -26.75 7.34 9.63
N ARG A 395 -26.39 7.20 10.92
CA ARG A 395 -27.14 6.38 11.89
C ARG A 395 -28.58 6.86 12.07
N SER A 396 -28.80 8.18 12.11
CA SER A 396 -30.14 8.73 12.24
C SER A 396 -31.03 8.45 11.02
N ILE A 397 -30.45 8.42 9.83
CA ILE A 397 -31.15 8.18 8.55
C ILE A 397 -31.33 6.68 8.29
N THR A 398 -30.26 5.89 8.43
CA THR A 398 -30.25 4.45 8.06
C THR A 398 -30.81 3.55 9.16
N LYS A 399 -30.88 4.04 10.41
CA LYS A 399 -31.20 3.28 11.63
C LYS A 399 -30.26 2.08 11.86
N ASP A 400 -29.10 2.07 11.21
CA ASP A 400 -28.06 1.05 11.36
C ASP A 400 -27.06 1.51 12.43
N PRO A 401 -26.71 0.70 13.44
CA PRO A 401 -25.74 1.05 14.47
C PRO A 401 -24.37 1.46 13.91
N CYS A 402 -23.97 0.88 12.79
CA CYS A 402 -22.71 1.20 12.10
C CYS A 402 -22.79 2.45 11.23
N GLY A 403 -23.98 3.03 11.01
CA GLY A 403 -24.23 4.19 10.14
C GLY A 403 -24.15 3.82 8.66
N LEU A 404 -22.95 3.78 8.09
CA LEU A 404 -22.71 3.29 6.72
C LEU A 404 -22.07 1.91 6.78
N THR A 405 -22.64 0.93 6.07
CA THR A 405 -21.99 -0.37 5.91
C THR A 405 -20.66 -0.21 5.16
N MET A 406 -19.69 -1.08 5.43
CA MET A 406 -18.36 -1.05 4.81
C MET A 406 -18.42 -0.94 3.29
N LEU A 407 -19.26 -1.73 2.63
CA LEU A 407 -19.44 -1.69 1.17
C LEU A 407 -20.05 -0.37 0.70
N ARG A 408 -21.02 0.20 1.41
CA ARG A 408 -21.56 1.53 1.07
C ARG A 408 -20.49 2.62 1.19
N ARG A 409 -19.64 2.53 2.21
CA ARG A 409 -18.50 3.43 2.40
C ARG A 409 -17.53 3.36 1.23
N ILE A 410 -17.15 2.16 0.80
CA ILE A 410 -16.31 1.95 -0.40
C ILE A 410 -16.98 2.56 -1.63
N GLY A 411 -18.30 2.32 -1.82
CA GLY A 411 -19.06 2.88 -2.95
C GLY A 411 -19.04 4.40 -3.00
N VAL A 412 -19.20 5.08 -1.87
CA VAL A 412 -19.07 6.56 -1.79
C VAL A 412 -17.69 7.01 -2.25
N GLY A 413 -16.62 6.34 -1.80
CA GLY A 413 -15.27 6.66 -2.21
C GLY A 413 -15.02 6.44 -3.70
N MET A 414 -15.60 5.39 -4.31
CA MET A 414 -15.52 5.17 -5.76
C MET A 414 -16.20 6.28 -6.57
N VAL A 415 -17.35 6.80 -6.10
CA VAL A 415 -18.02 7.96 -6.71
C VAL A 415 -17.14 9.21 -6.61
N LEU A 416 -16.55 9.46 -5.44
CA LEU A 416 -15.64 10.58 -5.24
C LEU A 416 -14.39 10.47 -6.14
N SER A 417 -13.86 9.26 -6.34
CA SER A 417 -12.76 9.02 -7.28
C SER A 417 -13.15 9.34 -8.72
N ALA A 418 -14.35 8.94 -9.16
CA ALA A 418 -14.86 9.30 -10.47
C ALA A 418 -14.99 10.84 -10.63
N LEU A 419 -15.52 11.54 -9.62
CA LEU A 419 -15.60 13.00 -9.59
C LEU A 419 -14.21 13.64 -9.61
N THR A 420 -13.23 13.07 -8.92
CA THR A 420 -11.84 13.53 -8.98
C THR A 420 -11.31 13.51 -10.41
N MET A 421 -11.55 12.45 -11.17
CA MET A 421 -11.13 12.36 -12.57
C MET A 421 -11.87 13.34 -13.47
N VAL A 422 -13.17 13.57 -13.25
CA VAL A 422 -13.93 14.60 -13.96
C VAL A 422 -13.32 15.98 -13.71
N ILE A 423 -13.03 16.34 -12.47
CA ILE A 423 -12.41 17.63 -12.15
C ILE A 423 -11.01 17.74 -12.75
N ALA A 424 -10.20 16.68 -12.68
CA ALA A 424 -8.88 16.65 -13.30
C ALA A 424 -8.98 16.88 -14.82
N ALA A 425 -9.96 16.27 -15.50
CA ALA A 425 -10.21 16.47 -16.92
C ALA A 425 -10.61 17.92 -17.24
N LEU A 426 -11.50 18.51 -16.46
CA LEU A 426 -11.94 19.91 -16.64
C LEU A 426 -10.80 20.90 -16.41
N VAL A 427 -9.99 20.70 -15.36
CA VAL A 427 -8.84 21.54 -15.06
C VAL A 427 -7.78 21.41 -16.17
N GLU A 428 -7.55 20.21 -16.69
CA GLU A 428 -6.62 20.00 -17.79
C GLU A 428 -7.12 20.63 -19.09
N SER A 429 -8.41 20.49 -19.43
CA SER A 429 -9.01 21.16 -20.59
C SER A 429 -8.84 22.68 -20.49
N LYS A 430 -9.05 23.27 -19.29
CA LYS A 430 -8.83 24.70 -19.08
C LYS A 430 -7.35 25.10 -19.22
N ARG A 431 -6.42 24.25 -18.74
CA ARG A 431 -4.98 24.47 -18.92
C ARG A 431 -4.58 24.48 -20.39
N LEU A 432 -5.09 23.52 -21.17
CA LEU A 432 -4.82 23.44 -22.62
C LEU A 432 -5.42 24.63 -23.37
N GLU A 433 -6.63 25.05 -23.01
CA GLU A 433 -7.26 26.27 -23.58
C GLU A 433 -6.40 27.50 -23.30
N THR A 434 -5.95 27.70 -22.03
CA THR A 434 -5.08 28.83 -21.66
C THR A 434 -3.74 28.78 -22.41
N ALA A 435 -3.15 27.59 -22.56
CA ALA A 435 -1.92 27.43 -23.36
C ALA A 435 -2.14 27.82 -24.83
N LYS A 436 -3.29 27.48 -25.41
CA LYS A 436 -3.66 27.85 -26.79
C LYS A 436 -3.88 29.35 -26.95
N GLU A 437 -4.63 29.97 -26.04
CA GLU A 437 -4.90 31.43 -26.06
C GLU A 437 -3.61 32.26 -26.00
N HIS A 438 -2.57 31.77 -25.31
CA HIS A 438 -1.28 32.46 -25.19
C HIS A 438 -0.23 32.00 -26.22
N GLY A 439 -0.59 31.15 -27.18
CA GLY A 439 0.32 30.67 -28.24
C GLY A 439 1.46 29.78 -27.74
N LEU A 440 1.27 29.06 -26.63
CA LEU A 440 2.29 28.22 -25.98
C LEU A 440 2.29 26.75 -26.45
N ILE A 441 1.50 26.41 -27.45
CA ILE A 441 1.33 25.02 -27.92
C ILE A 441 2.67 24.40 -28.34
N ASP A 442 3.49 25.18 -29.08
CA ASP A 442 4.78 24.71 -29.61
C ASP A 442 5.97 24.94 -28.64
N GLN A 443 5.69 25.42 -27.44
CA GLN A 443 6.70 25.79 -26.45
C GLN A 443 6.64 24.85 -25.22
N PRO A 444 7.30 23.68 -25.25
CA PRO A 444 7.18 22.67 -24.19
C PRO A 444 7.73 23.13 -22.82
N GLN A 445 8.64 24.10 -22.81
CA GLN A 445 9.25 24.64 -21.61
C GLN A 445 8.54 25.90 -21.07
N ALA A 446 7.57 26.45 -21.80
CA ALA A 446 6.87 27.64 -21.37
C ALA A 446 5.91 27.34 -20.22
N THR A 447 5.92 28.20 -19.21
CA THR A 447 4.95 28.14 -18.11
C THR A 447 3.61 28.68 -18.59
N VAL A 448 2.56 27.87 -18.46
CA VAL A 448 1.18 28.29 -18.74
C VAL A 448 0.75 29.28 -17.67
N PRO A 449 0.20 30.47 -18.00
CA PRO A 449 -0.23 31.47 -17.03
C PRO A 449 -1.54 31.07 -16.31
N MET A 450 -1.51 29.90 -15.70
CA MET A 450 -2.58 29.32 -14.90
C MET A 450 -1.98 28.86 -13.57
N SER A 451 -2.54 29.34 -12.46
CA SER A 451 -1.99 29.04 -11.13
C SER A 451 -2.08 27.55 -10.78
N ILE A 452 -1.04 27.00 -10.16
CA ILE A 452 -1.01 25.61 -9.67
C ILE A 452 -2.12 25.30 -8.67
N TRP A 453 -2.69 26.31 -8.02
CA TRP A 453 -3.78 26.14 -7.06
C TRP A 453 -5.08 25.59 -7.68
N TRP A 454 -5.21 25.63 -9.01
CA TRP A 454 -6.30 24.95 -9.71
C TRP A 454 -6.29 23.43 -9.54
N LEU A 455 -5.15 22.85 -9.12
CA LEU A 455 -5.04 21.42 -8.84
C LEU A 455 -5.54 21.05 -7.43
N ILE A 456 -5.77 22.02 -6.53
CA ILE A 456 -6.23 21.73 -5.14
C ILE A 456 -7.49 20.86 -5.11
N PRO A 457 -8.57 21.15 -5.86
CA PRO A 457 -9.79 20.37 -5.78
C PRO A 457 -9.59 18.90 -6.07
N GLN A 458 -8.77 18.54 -7.09
CA GLN A 458 -8.52 17.14 -7.42
C GLN A 458 -7.71 16.40 -6.34
N TYR A 459 -6.74 17.06 -5.68
CA TYR A 459 -6.00 16.46 -4.57
C TYR A 459 -6.86 16.30 -3.30
N LEU A 460 -7.67 17.30 -2.96
CA LEU A 460 -8.56 17.24 -1.80
C LEU A 460 -9.65 16.17 -1.97
N LEU A 461 -10.26 16.08 -3.16
CA LEU A 461 -11.26 15.06 -3.44
C LEU A 461 -10.66 13.65 -3.47
N LEU A 462 -9.42 13.50 -3.97
CA LEU A 462 -8.73 12.22 -3.91
C LEU A 462 -8.50 11.81 -2.45
N GLY A 463 -8.03 12.72 -1.60
CA GLY A 463 -7.88 12.43 -0.17
C GLY A 463 -9.20 12.08 0.53
N LEU A 464 -10.30 12.73 0.14
CA LEU A 464 -11.63 12.38 0.63
C LEU A 464 -12.09 11.00 0.13
N ALA A 465 -11.81 10.67 -1.14
CA ALA A 465 -12.06 9.34 -1.70
C ALA A 465 -11.26 8.26 -0.95
N ASP A 466 -10.01 8.56 -0.57
CA ASP A 466 -9.14 7.66 0.19
C ASP A 466 -9.71 7.34 1.57
N VAL A 467 -10.21 8.34 2.30
CA VAL A 467 -10.87 8.15 3.61
C VAL A 467 -12.03 7.16 3.54
N HIS A 468 -12.76 7.17 2.43
CA HIS A 468 -13.91 6.28 2.25
C HIS A 468 -13.48 4.92 1.69
N THR A 469 -12.68 4.91 0.63
CA THR A 469 -12.34 3.66 -0.08
C THR A 469 -11.25 2.87 0.63
N LEU A 470 -10.07 3.49 0.92
CA LEU A 470 -8.95 2.74 1.48
C LEU A 470 -9.26 2.22 2.88
N VAL A 471 -9.83 3.08 3.74
CA VAL A 471 -10.21 2.64 5.09
C VAL A 471 -11.36 1.63 5.04
N GLY A 472 -12.35 1.86 4.15
CA GLY A 472 -13.45 0.92 3.96
C GLY A 472 -13.00 -0.44 3.42
N MET A 473 -12.07 -0.47 2.46
CA MET A 473 -11.47 -1.69 1.94
C MET A 473 -10.65 -2.43 3.00
N GLN A 474 -9.81 -1.72 3.74
CA GLN A 474 -9.01 -2.30 4.80
C GLN A 474 -9.91 -2.96 5.86
N GLU A 475 -10.94 -2.26 6.32
CA GLU A 475 -11.91 -2.76 7.28
C GLU A 475 -12.70 -3.97 6.73
N PHE A 476 -13.16 -3.88 5.48
CA PHE A 476 -13.92 -4.94 4.83
C PHE A 476 -13.09 -6.22 4.67
N PHE A 477 -11.93 -6.15 4.04
CA PHE A 477 -11.09 -7.34 3.82
C PHE A 477 -10.54 -7.93 5.12
N TYR A 478 -10.35 -7.12 6.16
CA TYR A 478 -9.92 -7.59 7.48
C TYR A 478 -11.05 -8.30 8.24
N SER A 479 -12.28 -7.78 8.17
CA SER A 479 -13.41 -8.29 8.97
C SER A 479 -14.14 -9.46 8.33
N GLN A 480 -14.11 -9.58 6.99
CA GLN A 480 -14.85 -10.64 6.27
C GLN A 480 -14.08 -11.96 6.17
N VAL A 481 -12.90 -12.06 6.72
CA VAL A 481 -12.10 -13.29 6.84
C VAL A 481 -12.08 -13.79 8.30
N PRO A 482 -11.87 -15.10 8.52
CA PRO A 482 -11.63 -15.64 9.86
C PRO A 482 -10.45 -14.97 10.56
N THR A 483 -10.44 -15.01 11.88
CA THR A 483 -9.40 -14.37 12.71
C THR A 483 -7.99 -14.84 12.33
N GLU A 484 -7.84 -16.12 12.00
CA GLU A 484 -6.57 -16.74 11.58
C GLU A 484 -6.09 -16.26 10.20
N LEU A 485 -7.01 -15.76 9.35
CA LEU A 485 -6.74 -15.32 7.98
C LEU A 485 -6.70 -13.79 7.81
N ARG A 486 -6.74 -13.02 8.89
CA ARG A 486 -6.76 -11.54 8.83
C ARG A 486 -5.57 -10.96 8.09
N SER A 487 -4.41 -11.59 8.17
CA SER A 487 -3.22 -11.21 7.38
C SER A 487 -3.47 -11.39 5.88
N ILE A 488 -4.18 -12.45 5.47
CA ILE A 488 -4.58 -12.65 4.06
C ILE A 488 -5.59 -11.60 3.63
N GLY A 489 -6.53 -11.22 4.50
CA GLY A 489 -7.46 -10.13 4.22
C GLY A 489 -6.75 -8.81 3.94
N LEU A 490 -5.79 -8.43 4.79
CA LEU A 490 -4.96 -7.23 4.56
C LEU A 490 -4.08 -7.37 3.31
N ALA A 491 -3.62 -8.58 3.00
CA ALA A 491 -2.91 -8.88 1.78
C ALA A 491 -3.77 -8.61 0.53
N LEU A 492 -5.03 -9.03 0.53
CA LEU A 492 -5.98 -8.74 -0.54
C LEU A 492 -6.22 -7.25 -0.72
N TYR A 493 -6.37 -6.49 0.37
CA TYR A 493 -6.48 -5.03 0.31
C TYR A 493 -5.26 -4.39 -0.39
N LEU A 494 -4.05 -4.70 0.05
CA LEU A 494 -2.82 -4.17 -0.55
C LEU A 494 -2.64 -4.62 -2.00
N SER A 495 -3.01 -5.87 -2.32
CA SER A 495 -2.91 -6.39 -3.68
C SER A 495 -3.83 -5.66 -4.66
N ALA A 496 -4.99 -5.17 -4.22
CA ALA A 496 -5.86 -4.36 -5.07
C ALA A 496 -5.16 -3.07 -5.53
N LEU A 497 -4.46 -2.38 -4.62
CA LEU A 497 -3.71 -1.16 -4.95
C LEU A 497 -2.50 -1.48 -5.85
N GLY A 498 -1.75 -2.52 -5.53
CA GLY A 498 -0.58 -2.92 -6.32
C GLY A 498 -0.95 -3.36 -7.73
N VAL A 499 -1.95 -4.22 -7.87
CA VAL A 499 -2.46 -4.66 -9.19
C VAL A 499 -3.07 -3.49 -9.95
N GLY A 500 -3.81 -2.58 -9.28
CA GLY A 500 -4.35 -1.37 -9.90
C GLY A 500 -3.26 -0.47 -10.48
N SER A 501 -2.14 -0.29 -9.78
CA SER A 501 -0.98 0.47 -10.28
C SER A 501 -0.33 -0.22 -11.50
N LEU A 502 -0.21 -1.56 -11.50
CA LEU A 502 0.29 -2.32 -12.66
C LEU A 502 -0.66 -2.21 -13.86
N LEU A 503 -1.98 -2.29 -13.62
CA LEU A 503 -2.98 -2.09 -14.68
C LEU A 503 -2.95 -0.66 -15.22
N SER A 504 -2.72 0.34 -14.38
CA SER A 504 -2.53 1.73 -14.82
C SER A 504 -1.28 1.85 -15.71
N SER A 505 -0.17 1.22 -15.33
CA SER A 505 1.04 1.17 -16.18
C SER A 505 0.75 0.56 -17.55
N LEU A 506 0.09 -0.59 -17.57
CA LEU A 506 -0.30 -1.26 -18.81
C LEU A 506 -1.25 -0.40 -19.67
N LEU A 507 -2.26 0.22 -19.04
CA LEU A 507 -3.23 1.09 -19.72
C LEU A 507 -2.54 2.27 -20.40
N ILE A 508 -1.60 2.94 -19.72
CA ILE A 508 -0.81 4.04 -20.29
C ILE A 508 -0.03 3.55 -21.49
N SER A 509 0.68 2.41 -21.38
CA SER A 509 1.48 1.86 -22.47
C SER A 509 0.63 1.49 -23.70
N VAL A 510 -0.54 0.89 -23.47
CA VAL A 510 -1.46 0.51 -24.57
C VAL A 510 -2.03 1.75 -25.26
N ILE A 511 -2.45 2.78 -24.51
CA ILE A 511 -2.97 4.02 -25.09
C ILE A 511 -1.88 4.76 -25.85
N ASP A 512 -0.65 4.83 -25.33
CA ASP A 512 0.48 5.46 -25.99
C ASP A 512 0.75 4.82 -27.36
N LEU A 513 0.82 3.49 -27.40
CA LEU A 513 0.98 2.72 -28.64
C LEU A 513 -0.19 2.96 -29.62
N ALA A 514 -1.43 2.95 -29.11
CA ALA A 514 -2.62 3.10 -29.93
C ALA A 514 -2.81 4.51 -30.51
N THR A 515 -2.28 5.53 -29.84
CA THR A 515 -2.43 6.94 -30.24
C THR A 515 -1.23 7.50 -30.99
N GLY A 516 -0.25 6.68 -31.34
CA GLY A 516 0.84 7.03 -32.25
C GLY A 516 2.24 7.05 -31.62
N GLY A 517 2.40 6.75 -30.35
CA GLY A 517 3.71 6.60 -29.70
C GLY A 517 4.67 7.77 -29.98
N ASP A 518 5.87 7.44 -30.43
CA ASP A 518 6.93 8.42 -30.76
C ASP A 518 6.61 9.29 -32.02
N ALA A 519 5.55 8.99 -32.77
CA ALA A 519 5.15 9.79 -33.96
C ALA A 519 4.54 11.17 -33.61
N GLY A 520 4.49 11.57 -32.37
CA GLY A 520 4.14 12.92 -31.93
C GLY A 520 2.65 13.20 -31.70
N ASN A 521 1.76 12.23 -31.94
CA ASN A 521 0.31 12.36 -31.76
C ASN A 521 -0.23 11.65 -30.51
N SER A 522 0.65 11.10 -29.67
CA SER A 522 0.23 10.40 -28.45
C SER A 522 -0.54 11.30 -27.49
N TRP A 523 -1.54 10.73 -26.80
CA TRP A 523 -2.21 11.41 -25.69
C TRP A 523 -1.24 11.83 -24.57
N PHE A 524 -0.10 11.17 -24.48
CA PHE A 524 0.96 11.42 -23.48
C PHE A 524 2.19 12.09 -24.10
N ASN A 525 2.00 12.93 -25.11
CA ASN A 525 3.10 13.65 -25.75
C ASN A 525 4.02 14.30 -24.70
N SER A 526 5.33 14.27 -24.94
CA SER A 526 6.33 14.89 -24.06
C SER A 526 6.13 16.41 -23.93
N ASN A 527 5.61 17.07 -24.98
CA ASN A 527 5.06 18.40 -24.89
C ASN A 527 3.62 18.34 -24.37
N LEU A 528 3.43 18.58 -23.07
CA LEU A 528 2.13 18.52 -22.42
C LEU A 528 1.10 19.53 -22.98
N ASN A 529 1.54 20.57 -23.69
CA ASN A 529 0.64 21.52 -24.34
C ASN A 529 0.01 20.97 -25.64
N LYS A 530 0.60 19.87 -26.19
CA LYS A 530 0.06 19.08 -27.32
C LYS A 530 -0.57 17.76 -26.86
N ALA A 531 -0.34 17.36 -25.61
CA ALA A 531 -0.87 16.13 -25.05
C ALA A 531 -2.39 16.24 -24.80
N HIS A 532 -3.06 15.10 -24.72
CA HIS A 532 -4.48 15.00 -24.43
C HIS A 532 -4.71 14.26 -23.10
N LEU A 533 -4.10 14.78 -22.00
CA LEU A 533 -4.34 14.23 -20.67
C LEU A 533 -5.80 14.37 -20.23
N ASP A 534 -6.51 15.37 -20.74
CA ASP A 534 -7.95 15.54 -20.55
C ASP A 534 -8.73 14.32 -21.02
N TYR A 535 -8.43 13.76 -22.20
CA TYR A 535 -9.07 12.54 -22.70
C TYR A 535 -8.76 11.33 -21.82
N PHE A 536 -7.53 11.23 -21.33
CA PHE A 536 -7.15 10.16 -20.40
C PHE A 536 -7.92 10.25 -19.08
N TYR A 537 -8.05 11.45 -18.51
CA TYR A 537 -8.84 11.65 -17.30
C TYR A 537 -10.34 11.37 -17.51
N TRP A 538 -10.91 11.74 -18.67
CA TRP A 538 -12.28 11.36 -19.03
C TRP A 538 -12.43 9.84 -19.15
N LEU A 539 -11.48 9.15 -19.76
CA LEU A 539 -11.47 7.69 -19.83
C LEU A 539 -11.47 7.07 -18.43
N LEU A 540 -10.63 7.58 -17.53
CA LEU A 540 -10.57 7.11 -16.14
C LEU A 540 -11.87 7.42 -15.38
N ALA A 541 -12.51 8.56 -15.62
CA ALA A 541 -13.80 8.90 -15.03
C ALA A 541 -14.88 7.89 -15.44
N VAL A 542 -14.95 7.56 -16.74
CA VAL A 542 -15.88 6.56 -17.29
C VAL A 542 -15.58 5.17 -16.70
N LEU A 543 -14.30 4.76 -16.66
CA LEU A 543 -13.88 3.49 -16.09
C LEU A 543 -14.28 3.38 -14.61
N SER A 544 -14.09 4.45 -13.84
CA SER A 544 -14.49 4.53 -12.43
C SER A 544 -16.01 4.45 -12.26
N ALA A 545 -16.76 5.13 -13.12
CA ALA A 545 -18.23 5.09 -13.07
C ALA A 545 -18.78 3.70 -13.41
N VAL A 546 -18.25 3.04 -14.45
CA VAL A 546 -18.61 1.65 -14.79
C VAL A 546 -18.20 0.69 -13.68
N GLY A 547 -17.01 0.88 -13.11
CA GLY A 547 -16.54 0.10 -11.97
C GLY A 547 -17.44 0.25 -10.74
N PHE A 548 -17.88 1.48 -10.43
CA PHE A 548 -18.85 1.76 -9.37
C PHE A 548 -20.19 1.07 -9.61
N LEU A 549 -20.74 1.14 -10.82
CA LEU A 549 -22.01 0.47 -11.14
C LEU A 549 -21.90 -1.04 -10.96
N THR A 550 -20.79 -1.64 -11.41
CA THR A 550 -20.51 -3.07 -11.24
C THR A 550 -20.35 -3.43 -9.75
N PHE A 551 -19.61 -2.60 -9.00
CA PHE A 551 -19.45 -2.74 -7.55
C PHE A 551 -20.79 -2.66 -6.83
N TRP A 552 -21.62 -1.68 -7.18
CA TRP A 552 -22.94 -1.49 -6.57
C TRP A 552 -23.86 -2.70 -6.80
N PHE A 553 -23.82 -3.29 -7.99
CA PHE A 553 -24.57 -4.51 -8.30
C PHE A 553 -24.08 -5.70 -7.47
N ILE A 554 -22.76 -5.91 -7.38
CA ILE A 554 -22.14 -7.01 -6.61
C ILE A 554 -22.39 -6.81 -5.11
N SER A 555 -22.23 -5.58 -4.61
CA SER A 555 -22.38 -5.26 -3.19
C SER A 555 -23.80 -5.53 -2.65
N ARG A 556 -24.83 -5.41 -3.49
CA ARG A 556 -26.22 -5.75 -3.12
C ARG A 556 -26.44 -7.25 -2.89
N SER A 557 -25.67 -8.09 -3.57
CA SER A 557 -25.77 -9.55 -3.48
C SER A 557 -24.79 -10.12 -2.45
N TYR A 558 -24.00 -9.27 -1.81
CA TYR A 558 -23.00 -9.72 -0.86
C TYR A 558 -23.61 -9.99 0.52
N ILE A 559 -23.39 -11.21 1.02
CA ILE A 559 -23.83 -11.63 2.36
C ILE A 559 -22.66 -11.47 3.31
N TYR A 560 -22.80 -10.56 4.27
CA TYR A 560 -21.80 -10.34 5.31
C TYR A 560 -21.64 -11.58 6.20
N ARG A 561 -20.39 -11.89 6.55
CA ARG A 561 -20.13 -12.85 7.61
C ARG A 561 -20.60 -12.24 8.93
N GLN A 562 -21.48 -12.92 9.65
CA GLN A 562 -21.79 -12.55 11.03
C GLN A 562 -20.53 -12.85 11.85
N VAL A 563 -19.90 -11.79 12.35
CA VAL A 563 -18.85 -11.92 13.36
C VAL A 563 -19.57 -12.22 14.65
N ASP A 564 -19.36 -13.43 15.20
CA ASP A 564 -19.81 -13.74 16.55
C ASP A 564 -19.25 -12.63 17.48
N GLN A 565 -20.15 -11.77 17.95
CA GLN A 565 -19.81 -10.78 18.98
C GLN A 565 -19.58 -11.59 20.26
N VAL A 566 -18.30 -11.79 20.62
CA VAL A 566 -17.90 -12.26 21.95
C VAL A 566 -17.74 -11.05 22.86
#